data_3d80b0b11313bbab066d34250d1d9180
#
_entry.id   3d80b0b11313bbab066d34250d1d9180
#
_cell.length_a   1.000
_cell.length_b   1.000
_cell.length_c   1.000
_cell.angle_alpha   90.00
_cell.angle_beta   90.00
_cell.angle_gamma   90.00
#
_symmetry.space_group_name_H-M   'P 1'
#
loop_
_entity.id
_entity.type
_entity.pdbx_description
1 polymer ?
#
loop_
_entity_poly.entity_id
_entity_poly.type
_entity_poly.pdbx_seq_one_letter_code
_entity_poly.pdbx_strand_id
1 'polypeptide(L)'
;MTERDNKLWCSWDNITDEIDNLVSIISKKNLPIDSIYGIPRGGLVPAVMLSHKLGLPFVLNPTENTLVVDDISDSGFTLGDHHLHGAVYTLTLHMRKGSTYEPTIYGKFIDSDKWIVYPWELSDSKSIQDYKLTK
;
A
#
# COMPACT_ATOMS: atom_id res chain seq x y z
N MET A 1 -5.92 -11.02 -9.87
CA MET A 1 -4.94 -10.44 -10.83
C MET A 1 -4.73 -11.41 -11.97
N THR A 2 -4.40 -10.90 -13.12
CA THR A 2 -4.18 -11.71 -14.33
C THR A 2 -2.70 -11.81 -14.64
N GLU A 3 -2.21 -13.02 -14.87
CA GLU A 3 -0.82 -13.19 -15.31
C GLU A 3 -0.74 -13.07 -16.83
N ARG A 4 0.14 -12.18 -17.31
CA ARG A 4 0.37 -11.94 -18.74
C ARG A 4 1.75 -11.32 -18.94
N ASP A 5 2.47 -11.71 -19.97
CA ASP A 5 3.81 -11.18 -20.29
C ASP A 5 4.78 -11.27 -19.10
N ASN A 6 4.69 -12.38 -18.36
CA ASN A 6 5.51 -12.64 -17.18
C ASN A 6 5.32 -11.59 -16.07
N LYS A 7 4.14 -10.96 -16.01
CA LYS A 7 3.76 -9.97 -15.00
C LYS A 7 2.40 -10.31 -14.41
N LEU A 8 2.12 -9.76 -13.24
CA LEU A 8 0.79 -9.83 -12.61
C LEU A 8 0.09 -8.50 -12.84
N TRP A 9 -1.04 -8.55 -13.54
CA TRP A 9 -1.81 -7.34 -13.88
C TRP A 9 -2.94 -7.18 -12.89
N CYS A 10 -2.91 -6.06 -12.18
CA CYS A 10 -3.93 -5.68 -11.22
C CYS A 10 -4.90 -4.71 -11.88
N SER A 11 -6.19 -5.04 -11.88
CA SER A 11 -7.22 -4.21 -12.48
C SER A 11 -7.81 -3.23 -11.46
N TRP A 12 -8.55 -2.22 -11.93
CA TRP A 12 -9.30 -1.34 -11.04
C TRP A 12 -10.33 -2.11 -10.21
N ASP A 13 -10.95 -3.15 -10.76
CA ASP A 13 -11.87 -4.01 -10.00
C ASP A 13 -11.12 -4.74 -8.88
N ASN A 14 -9.92 -5.24 -9.15
CA ASN A 14 -9.09 -5.84 -8.11
C ASN A 14 -8.80 -4.84 -6.98
N ILE A 15 -8.45 -3.59 -7.34
CA ILE A 15 -8.18 -2.55 -6.35
C ILE A 15 -9.41 -2.24 -5.51
N THR A 16 -10.57 -2.06 -6.15
CA THR A 16 -11.81 -1.76 -5.44
C THR A 16 -12.16 -2.87 -4.45
N ASP A 17 -12.06 -4.13 -4.87
CA ASP A 17 -12.35 -5.26 -4.01
C ASP A 17 -11.38 -5.34 -2.82
N GLU A 18 -10.10 -5.08 -3.06
CA GLU A 18 -9.10 -5.09 -1.99
C GLU A 18 -9.29 -3.93 -1.02
N ILE A 19 -9.62 -2.74 -1.51
CA ILE A 19 -9.92 -1.59 -0.65
C ILE A 19 -11.13 -1.90 0.24
N ASP A 20 -12.20 -2.45 -0.32
CA ASP A 20 -13.39 -2.80 0.46
C ASP A 20 -13.07 -3.83 1.55
N ASN A 21 -12.24 -4.82 1.23
CA ASN A 21 -11.79 -5.82 2.19
C ASN A 21 -10.94 -5.17 3.30
N LEU A 22 -10.04 -4.28 2.94
CA LEU A 22 -9.18 -3.58 3.90
C LEU A 22 -9.99 -2.68 4.83
N VAL A 23 -11.00 -1.99 4.32
CA VAL A 23 -11.92 -1.18 5.12
C VAL A 23 -12.62 -2.06 6.16
N SER A 24 -13.08 -3.24 5.76
CA SER A 24 -13.69 -4.21 6.67
C SER A 24 -12.73 -4.64 7.78
N ILE A 25 -11.48 -4.94 7.43
CA ILE A 25 -10.45 -5.33 8.40
C ILE A 25 -10.17 -4.20 9.39
N ILE A 26 -10.01 -2.98 8.90
CA ILE A 26 -9.77 -1.80 9.73
C ILE A 26 -10.91 -1.61 10.73
N SER A 27 -12.15 -1.72 10.27
CA SER A 27 -13.32 -1.56 11.12
C SER A 27 -13.36 -2.62 12.22
N LYS A 28 -13.01 -3.86 11.90
CA LYS A 28 -13.00 -4.96 12.88
C LYS A 28 -11.88 -4.82 13.90
N LYS A 29 -10.72 -4.34 13.48
CA LYS A 29 -9.57 -4.16 14.38
C LYS A 29 -9.72 -2.94 15.29
N ASN A 30 -10.60 -2.01 14.93
CA ASN A 30 -10.85 -0.79 15.70
C ASN A 30 -9.56 -0.04 16.05
N LEU A 31 -8.72 0.17 15.05
CA LEU A 31 -7.44 0.87 15.24
C LEU A 31 -7.66 2.35 15.55
N PRO A 32 -6.87 2.96 16.47
CA PRO A 32 -7.02 4.36 16.84
C PRO A 32 -6.37 5.30 15.83
N ILE A 33 -6.70 5.15 14.56
CA ILE A 33 -6.21 6.01 13.48
C ILE A 33 -7.15 7.19 13.29
N ASP A 34 -6.59 8.37 13.02
CA ASP A 34 -7.35 9.60 12.81
C ASP A 34 -7.10 10.26 11.47
N SER A 35 -6.16 9.72 10.68
CA SER A 35 -5.74 10.32 9.42
C SER A 35 -5.05 9.28 8.55
N ILE A 36 -4.87 9.62 7.28
CA ILE A 36 -4.26 8.73 6.29
C ILE A 36 -3.17 9.48 5.53
N TYR A 37 -2.06 8.82 5.33
CA TYR A 37 -0.94 9.30 4.52
C TYR A 37 -0.58 8.25 3.47
N GLY A 38 -0.36 8.68 2.24
CA GLY A 38 0.10 7.80 1.17
C GLY A 38 1.56 8.04 0.83
N ILE A 39 2.34 6.99 0.83
CA ILE A 39 3.74 7.08 0.43
C ILE A 39 3.81 7.29 -1.09
N PRO A 40 4.40 8.41 -1.55
CA PRO A 40 4.52 8.64 -2.99
C PRO A 40 5.42 7.58 -3.65
N ARG A 41 5.10 7.17 -4.81
CA ARG A 41 3.90 7.52 -5.58
C ARG A 41 2.85 6.43 -5.46
N GLY A 42 3.29 5.17 -5.31
CA GLY A 42 2.41 3.99 -5.34
C GLY A 42 1.34 3.96 -4.27
N GLY A 43 1.61 4.57 -3.12
CA GLY A 43 0.65 4.61 -2.02
C GLY A 43 -0.42 5.70 -2.13
N LEU A 44 -0.27 6.66 -3.05
CA LEU A 44 -1.18 7.80 -3.12
C LEU A 44 -2.60 7.40 -3.52
N VAL A 45 -2.76 6.58 -4.55
CA VAL A 45 -4.09 6.17 -5.02
C VAL A 45 -4.84 5.37 -3.95
N PRO A 46 -4.27 4.29 -3.40
CA PRO A 46 -4.98 3.53 -2.35
C PRO A 46 -5.23 4.38 -1.10
N ALA A 47 -4.32 5.29 -0.73
CA ALA A 47 -4.52 6.16 0.42
C ALA A 47 -5.72 7.10 0.23
N VAL A 48 -5.86 7.70 -0.95
CA VAL A 48 -7.00 8.56 -1.27
C VAL A 48 -8.30 7.77 -1.23
N MET A 49 -8.32 6.57 -1.80
CA MET A 49 -9.51 5.71 -1.77
C MET A 49 -9.90 5.35 -0.33
N LEU A 50 -8.93 4.99 0.51
CA LEU A 50 -9.17 4.68 1.91
C LEU A 50 -9.67 5.90 2.69
N SER A 51 -9.09 7.07 2.42
CA SER A 51 -9.53 8.32 3.05
C SER A 51 -11.01 8.57 2.81
N HIS A 52 -11.47 8.41 1.56
CA HIS A 52 -12.88 8.59 1.23
C HIS A 52 -13.76 7.50 1.86
N LYS A 53 -13.34 6.25 1.80
CA LYS A 53 -14.14 5.13 2.34
C LYS A 53 -14.28 5.20 3.86
N LEU A 54 -13.22 5.60 4.55
CA LEU A 54 -13.19 5.66 6.01
C LEU A 54 -13.67 7.00 6.57
N GLY A 55 -13.79 8.02 5.72
CA GLY A 55 -14.13 9.38 6.16
C GLY A 55 -13.05 10.03 7.01
N LEU A 56 -11.78 9.66 6.78
CA LEU A 56 -10.64 10.21 7.50
C LEU A 56 -9.85 11.18 6.62
N PRO A 57 -9.30 12.26 7.17
CA PRO A 57 -8.54 13.23 6.39
C PRO A 57 -7.25 12.63 5.84
N PHE A 58 -6.91 13.02 4.60
CA PHE A 58 -5.61 12.76 4.02
C PHE A 58 -4.65 13.85 4.48
N VAL A 59 -3.49 13.43 5.01
CA VAL A 59 -2.49 14.37 5.56
C VAL A 59 -1.15 14.19 4.84
N LEU A 60 -0.36 15.27 4.80
CA LEU A 60 0.97 15.27 4.22
C LEU A 60 2.06 15.04 5.27
N ASN A 61 1.75 15.29 6.54
CA ASN A 61 2.67 15.11 7.65
C ASN A 61 2.09 14.07 8.62
N PRO A 62 2.49 12.81 8.51
CA PRO A 62 1.93 11.77 9.35
C PRO A 62 2.33 11.93 10.82
N THR A 63 1.40 11.54 11.69
CA THR A 63 1.61 11.44 13.14
C THR A 63 1.59 9.97 13.54
N GLU A 64 1.72 9.70 14.83
CA GLU A 64 1.64 8.33 15.34
C GLU A 64 0.25 7.70 15.18
N ASN A 65 -0.79 8.51 14.96
CA ASN A 65 -2.16 8.04 14.74
C ASN A 65 -2.54 8.02 13.25
N THR A 66 -1.61 8.23 12.36
CA THR A 66 -1.82 8.20 10.92
C THR A 66 -1.62 6.79 10.38
N LEU A 67 -2.55 6.33 9.54
CA LEU A 67 -2.37 5.10 8.77
C LEU A 67 -1.49 5.43 7.56
N VAL A 68 -0.30 4.86 7.53
CA VAL A 68 0.68 5.06 6.45
C VAL A 68 0.48 3.97 5.40
N VAL A 69 0.15 4.37 4.18
CA VAL A 69 -0.28 3.47 3.10
C VAL A 69 0.75 3.44 1.98
N ASP A 70 1.07 2.24 1.53
CA ASP A 70 1.82 2.00 0.29
C ASP A 70 1.07 0.95 -0.54
N ASP A 71 1.47 0.77 -1.79
CA ASP A 71 0.84 -0.23 -2.66
C ASP A 71 1.28 -1.65 -2.28
N ILE A 72 2.56 -1.84 -2.03
CA ILE A 72 3.12 -3.15 -1.72
C ILE A 72 4.29 -3.04 -0.74
N SER A 73 4.38 -4.01 0.17
CA SER A 73 5.60 -4.27 0.92
C SER A 73 6.39 -5.32 0.14
N ASP A 74 7.31 -4.87 -0.71
CA ASP A 74 8.09 -5.71 -1.61
C ASP A 74 9.36 -6.19 -0.93
N SER A 75 10.38 -5.34 -0.84
CA SER A 75 11.57 -5.60 -0.02
C SER A 75 11.30 -5.37 1.46
N GLY A 76 10.38 -4.48 1.77
CA GLY A 76 10.08 -4.02 3.11
C GLY A 76 10.88 -2.79 3.53
N PHE A 77 11.81 -2.30 2.71
CA PHE A 77 12.68 -1.21 3.08
C PHE A 77 11.94 0.12 3.24
N THR A 78 11.00 0.42 2.34
CA THR A 78 10.26 1.68 2.39
C THR A 78 9.42 1.78 3.66
N LEU A 79 8.57 0.79 3.93
CA LEU A 79 7.72 0.77 5.12
C LEU A 79 8.54 0.61 6.40
N GLY A 80 9.58 -0.23 6.35
CA GLY A 80 10.48 -0.40 7.48
C GLY A 80 11.15 0.91 7.87
N ASP A 81 11.54 1.72 6.90
CA ASP A 81 12.11 3.04 7.13
C ASP A 81 11.09 3.99 7.77
N HIS A 82 9.85 4.03 7.25
CA HIS A 82 8.78 4.82 7.84
C HIS A 82 8.47 4.36 9.28
N HIS A 83 8.48 3.05 9.53
CA HIS A 83 8.27 2.52 10.87
C HIS A 83 9.39 2.99 11.83
N LEU A 84 10.64 2.94 11.40
CA LEU A 84 11.77 3.42 12.21
C LEU A 84 11.69 4.93 12.49
N HIS A 85 11.00 5.69 11.65
CA HIS A 85 10.79 7.13 11.82
C HIS A 85 9.43 7.48 12.43
N GLY A 86 8.78 6.54 13.10
CA GLY A 86 7.61 6.80 13.93
C GLY A 86 6.26 6.35 13.38
N ALA A 87 6.22 5.74 12.20
CA ALA A 87 4.97 5.18 11.68
C ALA A 87 4.56 3.97 12.50
N VAL A 88 3.43 4.05 13.21
CA VAL A 88 2.92 2.98 14.06
C VAL A 88 2.00 2.06 13.26
N TYR A 89 1.11 2.63 12.45
CA TYR A 89 0.11 1.89 11.68
C TYR A 89 0.45 1.96 10.20
N THR A 90 0.63 0.81 9.58
CA THR A 90 0.99 0.71 8.16
C THR A 90 0.03 -0.23 7.44
N LEU A 91 -0.22 0.06 6.17
CA LEU A 91 -1.11 -0.74 5.34
C LEU A 91 -0.59 -0.82 3.92
N THR A 92 -0.68 -2.01 3.31
CA THR A 92 -0.43 -2.19 1.88
C THR A 92 -1.55 -3.01 1.24
N LEU A 93 -1.72 -2.85 -0.07
CA LEU A 93 -2.59 -3.72 -0.85
C LEU A 93 -2.03 -5.14 -0.88
N HIS A 94 -0.72 -5.25 -1.05
CA HIS A 94 -0.02 -6.52 -1.18
C HIS A 94 1.21 -6.57 -0.29
N MET A 95 1.56 -7.80 0.13
CA MET A 95 2.83 -8.08 0.80
C MET A 95 3.50 -9.22 0.04
N ARG A 96 4.72 -9.01 -0.40
CA ARG A 96 5.48 -10.03 -1.15
C ARG A 96 6.19 -10.95 -0.19
N LYS A 97 6.25 -12.23 -0.55
CA LYS A 97 7.07 -13.21 0.14
C LYS A 97 8.52 -12.72 0.21
N GLY A 98 9.12 -12.81 1.38
CA GLY A 98 10.49 -12.36 1.60
C GLY A 98 10.64 -10.89 1.98
N SER A 99 9.54 -10.13 2.05
CA SER A 99 9.60 -8.76 2.58
C SER A 99 10.16 -8.78 4.00
N THR A 100 11.02 -7.81 4.31
CA THR A 100 11.64 -7.68 5.64
C THR A 100 10.75 -6.95 6.63
N TYR A 101 9.61 -6.41 6.18
CA TYR A 101 8.68 -5.69 7.04
C TYR A 101 7.25 -6.13 6.74
N GLU A 102 6.55 -6.58 7.78
CA GLU A 102 5.13 -6.92 7.66
C GLU A 102 4.30 -5.70 8.06
N PRO A 103 3.44 -5.19 7.15
CA PRO A 103 2.53 -4.09 7.48
C PRO A 103 1.56 -4.49 8.60
N THR A 104 1.03 -3.49 9.31
CA THR A 104 -0.03 -3.73 10.31
C THR A 104 -1.21 -4.45 9.68
N ILE A 105 -1.56 -4.05 8.46
CA ILE A 105 -2.63 -4.64 7.67
C ILE A 105 -2.17 -4.76 6.22
N TYR A 106 -2.46 -5.87 5.57
CA TYR A 106 -2.27 -6.01 4.13
C TYR A 106 -3.42 -6.81 3.52
N GLY A 107 -3.67 -6.56 2.22
CA GLY A 107 -4.77 -7.21 1.50
C GLY A 107 -4.45 -8.64 1.10
N LYS A 108 -3.42 -8.82 0.29
CA LYS A 108 -3.04 -10.13 -0.23
C LYS A 108 -1.55 -10.39 -0.07
N PHE A 109 -1.23 -11.62 0.29
CA PHE A 109 0.14 -12.13 0.28
C PHE A 109 0.48 -12.60 -1.14
N ILE A 110 1.62 -12.17 -1.66
CA ILE A 110 2.08 -12.50 -3.01
C ILE A 110 3.25 -13.46 -2.91
N ASP A 111 2.98 -14.73 -3.23
CA ASP A 111 4.00 -15.78 -3.28
C ASP A 111 4.51 -15.93 -4.72
N SER A 112 5.07 -14.86 -5.25
CA SER A 112 5.62 -14.80 -6.60
C SER A 112 6.62 -13.66 -6.66
N ASP A 113 7.64 -13.78 -7.49
CA ASP A 113 8.60 -12.71 -7.76
C ASP A 113 8.25 -11.91 -9.01
N LYS A 114 7.12 -12.21 -9.65
CA LYS A 114 6.67 -11.47 -10.84
C LYS A 114 6.31 -10.04 -10.50
N TRP A 115 6.67 -9.13 -11.39
CA TRP A 115 6.36 -7.72 -11.23
C TRP A 115 4.85 -7.50 -11.29
N ILE A 116 4.30 -6.73 -10.36
CA ILE A 116 2.90 -6.35 -10.35
C ILE A 116 2.74 -5.02 -11.07
N VAL A 117 1.85 -4.98 -12.06
CA VAL A 117 1.48 -3.75 -12.76
C VAL A 117 0.15 -3.29 -12.20
N TYR A 118 0.16 -2.16 -11.50
CA TYR A 118 -1.05 -1.57 -10.94
C TYR A 118 -1.81 -0.77 -12.01
N PRO A 119 -3.14 -0.60 -11.88
CA PRO A 119 -3.92 0.05 -12.94
C PRO A 119 -3.60 1.52 -13.17
N TRP A 120 -2.95 2.18 -12.21
CA TRP A 120 -2.48 3.56 -12.34
C TRP A 120 -1.11 3.67 -12.98
N GLU A 121 -0.44 2.57 -13.26
CA GLU A 121 0.89 2.55 -13.86
C GLU A 121 0.82 2.38 -15.37
N LEU A 122 1.91 2.76 -16.05
CA LEU A 122 2.06 2.44 -17.47
C LEU A 122 2.43 0.96 -17.62
N SER A 123 2.00 0.36 -18.74
CA SER A 123 2.22 -1.06 -19.00
C SER A 123 3.71 -1.44 -19.10
N ASP A 124 4.57 -0.47 -19.38
CA ASP A 124 6.02 -0.65 -19.48
C ASP A 124 6.76 -0.07 -18.28
N SER A 125 6.07 0.15 -17.17
CA SER A 125 6.67 0.65 -15.94
C SER A 125 7.88 -0.18 -15.53
N LYS A 126 8.94 0.51 -15.15
CA LYS A 126 10.18 -0.13 -14.69
C LYS A 126 10.16 -0.24 -13.17
N SER A 127 10.97 -1.18 -12.68
CA SER A 127 11.15 -1.40 -11.25
C SER A 127 12.01 -0.29 -10.62
N ILE A 128 11.46 0.92 -10.57
CA ILE A 128 12.11 2.07 -9.91
C ILE A 128 11.49 2.24 -8.54
N GLN A 129 12.34 2.21 -7.51
CA GLN A 129 11.89 2.42 -6.14
C GLN A 129 11.57 3.90 -5.92
N ASP A 130 10.39 4.19 -5.34
CA ASP A 130 9.93 5.57 -5.16
C ASP A 130 10.86 6.38 -4.26
N TYR A 131 11.47 5.75 -3.24
CA TYR A 131 12.41 6.45 -2.38
C TYR A 131 13.63 6.98 -3.12
N LYS A 132 13.98 6.40 -4.27
CA LYS A 132 15.07 6.88 -5.12
C LYS A 132 14.67 8.12 -5.92
N LEU A 133 13.38 8.32 -6.12
CA LEU A 133 12.85 9.47 -6.88
C LEU A 133 12.70 10.71 -6.01
N THR A 134 12.67 10.57 -4.70
CA THR A 134 12.43 11.66 -3.75
C THR A 134 13.72 12.33 -3.23
N LYS A 135 14.83 11.94 -3.75
CA LYS A 135 16.13 12.52 -3.37
C LYS A 135 16.38 13.86 -3.99
#